data_8e6ffcd267242d439ee6d79b20964e6d
#
_entry.id   8e6ffcd267242d439ee6d79b20964e6d
#
_cell.length_a   1.000
_cell.length_b   1.000
_cell.length_c   1.000
_cell.angle_alpha   90.00
_cell.angle_beta   90.00
_cell.angle_gamma   90.00
#
_symmetry.space_group_name_H-M   'P 1'
#
loop_
_entity.id
_entity.type
_entity.pdbx_description
1 polymer ?
#
loop_
_entity_poly.entity_id
_entity_poly.type
_entity_poly.pdbx_seq_one_letter_code
_entity_poly.pdbx_strand_id
1 'polypeptide(L)'
;EFMILPPTKFFLDYISNILPDLGVDNVKQCTFEDFAYDLIGKKIKISDNNEKLVIIVNKDFDEVNKGKVDIMIKEAKFKSSIKFKYLVDEFLEIVEENYIPKKDFTFNKYTIMTYDKINSLFKDTYKMYNFNTRINEIEKNLTSEFKKKIPEIINEINFDIGIIGELENTLKTLLKSNIIFLGICLSIS
;
A
#
# COMPACT_ATOMS: atom_id res chain seq x y z
N GLU A 1 20.03 -7.81 13.86
CA GLU A 1 19.65 -8.49 12.60
C GLU A 1 20.02 -7.57 11.44
N PHE A 2 20.76 -8.06 10.46
CA PHE A 2 21.18 -7.29 9.30
C PHE A 2 20.91 -8.06 8.01
N MET A 3 20.81 -7.34 6.89
CA MET A 3 20.55 -7.88 5.57
C MET A 3 21.62 -7.38 4.60
N ILE A 4 22.01 -8.21 3.66
CA ILE A 4 22.96 -7.85 2.61
C ILE A 4 22.16 -7.60 1.32
N LEU A 5 22.34 -6.39 0.74
CA LEU A 5 21.71 -5.97 -0.51
C LEU A 5 22.78 -5.76 -1.57
N PRO A 6 23.19 -6.80 -2.28
CA PRO A 6 24.17 -6.66 -3.37
C PRO A 6 23.54 -5.97 -4.59
N PRO A 7 24.35 -5.30 -5.42
CA PRO A 7 23.86 -4.52 -6.56
C PRO A 7 23.33 -5.38 -7.72
N THR A 8 23.77 -6.63 -7.82
CA THR A 8 23.37 -7.56 -8.90
C THR A 8 23.25 -8.99 -8.38
N LYS A 9 22.47 -9.82 -9.09
CA LYS A 9 22.37 -11.27 -8.79
C LYS A 9 23.71 -11.99 -8.88
N PHE A 10 24.54 -11.63 -9.85
CA PHE A 10 25.89 -12.19 -9.97
C PHE A 10 26.74 -11.93 -8.74
N PHE A 11 26.67 -10.72 -8.20
CA PHE A 11 27.40 -10.36 -6.97
C PHE A 11 26.80 -11.03 -5.72
N LEU A 12 25.47 -11.26 -5.74
CA LEU A 12 24.80 -12.04 -4.71
C LEU A 12 25.36 -13.46 -4.64
N ASP A 13 25.42 -14.16 -5.78
CA ASP A 13 25.93 -15.53 -5.86
C ASP A 13 27.39 -15.62 -5.40
N TYR A 14 28.21 -14.63 -5.77
CA TYR A 14 29.59 -14.55 -5.32
C TYR A 14 29.72 -14.39 -3.80
N ILE A 15 28.99 -13.45 -3.20
CA ILE A 15 29.00 -13.22 -1.76
C ILE A 15 28.45 -14.42 -0.99
N SER A 16 27.37 -15.02 -1.47
CA SER A 16 26.74 -16.18 -0.81
C SER A 16 27.68 -17.36 -0.62
N ASN A 17 28.66 -17.51 -1.53
CA ASN A 17 29.67 -18.54 -1.44
C ASN A 17 30.80 -18.23 -0.46
N ILE A 18 31.05 -16.95 -0.17
CA ILE A 18 32.16 -16.52 0.69
C ILE A 18 31.74 -16.31 2.15
N LEU A 19 30.49 -15.92 2.39
CA LEU A 19 30.01 -15.61 3.74
C LEU A 19 30.17 -16.76 4.74
N PRO A 20 29.92 -18.03 4.40
CA PRO A 20 30.15 -19.14 5.29
C PRO A 20 31.61 -19.27 5.72
N ASP A 21 32.55 -19.02 4.81
CA ASP A 21 34.02 -19.04 5.09
C ASP A 21 34.42 -17.94 6.07
N LEU A 22 33.63 -16.85 6.12
CA LEU A 22 33.82 -15.73 7.06
C LEU A 22 33.02 -15.93 8.38
N GLY A 23 32.40 -17.09 8.58
CA GLY A 23 31.64 -17.39 9.78
C GLY A 23 30.30 -16.64 9.85
N VAL A 24 29.78 -16.17 8.72
CA VAL A 24 28.52 -15.44 8.63
C VAL A 24 27.45 -16.38 8.06
N ASP A 25 26.71 -17.04 8.97
CA ASP A 25 25.62 -17.94 8.60
C ASP A 25 24.25 -17.26 8.76
N ASN A 26 23.26 -17.69 7.98
CA ASN A 26 21.84 -17.31 8.10
C ASN A 26 21.54 -15.81 7.95
N VAL A 27 22.30 -15.08 7.13
CA VAL A 27 22.01 -13.68 6.81
C VAL A 27 21.06 -13.60 5.61
N LYS A 28 20.00 -12.83 5.74
CA LYS A 28 19.09 -12.57 4.62
C LYS A 28 19.84 -11.81 3.53
N GLN A 29 19.86 -12.38 2.33
CA GLN A 29 20.53 -11.83 1.16
C GLN A 29 19.53 -11.74 0.02
N CYS A 30 19.41 -10.58 -0.61
CA CYS A 30 18.59 -10.39 -1.80
C CYS A 30 19.04 -9.13 -2.54
N THR A 31 18.75 -9.01 -3.82
CA THR A 31 18.98 -7.75 -4.53
C THR A 31 18.00 -6.68 -4.05
N PHE A 32 18.31 -5.41 -4.31
CA PHE A 32 17.39 -4.31 -3.99
C PHE A 32 16.04 -4.49 -4.71
N GLU A 33 16.05 -4.99 -5.94
CA GLU A 33 14.82 -5.25 -6.69
C GLU A 33 13.97 -6.33 -6.01
N ASP A 34 14.58 -7.45 -5.60
CA ASP A 34 13.85 -8.52 -4.91
C ASP A 34 13.29 -8.02 -3.57
N PHE A 35 14.07 -7.23 -2.83
CA PHE A 35 13.62 -6.60 -1.58
C PHE A 35 12.44 -5.65 -1.80
N ALA A 36 12.51 -4.80 -2.83
CA ALA A 36 11.43 -3.89 -3.16
C ALA A 36 10.16 -4.65 -3.60
N TYR A 37 10.30 -5.73 -4.36
CA TYR A 37 9.20 -6.61 -4.74
C TYR A 37 8.52 -7.25 -3.55
N ASP A 38 9.29 -7.72 -2.58
CA ASP A 38 8.76 -8.32 -1.35
C ASP A 38 7.95 -7.29 -0.54
N LEU A 39 8.44 -6.05 -0.46
CA LEU A 39 7.76 -4.96 0.26
C LEU A 39 6.47 -4.50 -0.43
N ILE A 40 6.51 -4.33 -1.76
CA ILE A 40 5.38 -3.80 -2.54
C ILE A 40 4.32 -4.90 -2.78
N GLY A 41 4.72 -6.17 -2.63
CA GLY A 41 3.87 -7.32 -2.93
C GLY A 41 3.61 -7.44 -4.43
N LYS A 42 4.35 -8.20 -5.14
CA LYS A 42 4.36 -8.72 -6.55
C LYS A 42 3.27 -8.23 -7.55
N LYS A 43 2.58 -7.12 -7.28
CA LYS A 43 1.50 -6.56 -8.11
C LYS A 43 2.00 -5.61 -9.20
N ILE A 44 3.27 -5.20 -9.14
CA ILE A 44 3.85 -4.20 -10.03
C ILE A 44 4.80 -4.93 -11.00
N LYS A 45 4.60 -4.70 -12.30
CA LYS A 45 5.54 -5.17 -13.33
C LYS A 45 6.69 -4.16 -13.42
N ILE A 46 7.90 -4.58 -13.08
CA ILE A 46 9.11 -3.77 -13.30
C ILE A 46 9.53 -3.93 -14.77
N SER A 47 9.78 -2.83 -15.45
CA SER A 47 10.36 -2.85 -16.80
C SER A 47 11.85 -3.18 -16.74
N ASP A 48 12.37 -3.87 -17.77
CA ASP A 48 13.79 -4.17 -17.85
C ASP A 48 14.61 -2.87 -17.90
N ASN A 49 15.56 -2.75 -16.99
CA ASN A 49 16.46 -1.59 -16.94
C ASN A 49 17.36 -1.50 -18.18
N ASN A 50 17.65 -2.64 -18.82
CA ASN A 50 18.52 -2.69 -20.01
C ASN A 50 17.88 -1.97 -21.20
N GLU A 51 16.56 -2.04 -21.41
CA GLU A 51 15.87 -1.32 -22.48
C GLU A 51 16.09 0.19 -22.39
N LYS A 52 15.95 0.76 -21.19
CA LYS A 52 16.18 2.20 -20.97
C LYS A 52 17.64 2.59 -21.14
N LEU A 53 18.55 1.72 -20.71
CA LEU A 53 19.98 1.95 -20.83
C LEU A 53 20.40 1.96 -22.30
N VAL A 54 19.92 1.02 -23.12
CA VAL A 54 20.16 0.98 -24.57
C VAL A 54 19.66 2.26 -25.25
N ILE A 55 18.46 2.74 -24.89
CA ILE A 55 17.89 3.99 -25.44
C ILE A 55 18.78 5.20 -25.07
N ILE A 56 19.26 5.26 -23.81
CA ILE A 56 20.11 6.37 -23.35
C ILE A 56 21.48 6.35 -24.02
N VAL A 57 22.10 5.16 -24.17
CA VAL A 57 23.41 5.02 -24.81
C VAL A 57 23.36 5.37 -26.30
N ASN A 58 22.27 5.00 -26.98
CA ASN A 58 22.09 5.27 -28.40
C ASN A 58 21.53 6.67 -28.70
N LYS A 59 21.41 7.53 -27.71
CA LYS A 59 20.83 8.88 -27.84
C LYS A 59 21.41 9.70 -28.98
N ASP A 60 22.73 9.63 -29.16
CA ASP A 60 23.45 10.48 -30.13
C ASP A 60 23.29 9.97 -31.57
N PHE A 61 22.80 8.75 -31.76
CA PHE A 61 22.53 8.15 -33.06
C PHE A 61 21.11 8.30 -33.57
N ASP A 62 20.19 8.77 -32.72
CA ASP A 62 18.76 8.92 -33.04
C ASP A 62 18.28 10.35 -32.77
N GLU A 63 18.44 11.22 -33.77
CA GLU A 63 18.04 12.62 -33.68
C GLU A 63 16.53 12.82 -33.49
N VAL A 64 15.71 11.88 -33.98
CA VAL A 64 14.24 11.96 -33.88
C VAL A 64 13.76 11.75 -32.43
N ASN A 65 14.45 10.92 -31.67
CA ASN A 65 14.10 10.60 -30.29
C ASN A 65 14.90 11.38 -29.25
N LYS A 66 15.87 12.18 -29.63
CA LYS A 66 16.76 12.91 -28.74
C LYS A 66 16.03 13.70 -27.68
N GLY A 67 14.96 14.42 -28.05
CA GLY A 67 14.14 15.18 -27.09
C GLY A 67 13.42 14.31 -26.05
N LYS A 68 12.92 13.14 -26.46
CA LYS A 68 12.29 12.18 -25.56
C LYS A 68 13.28 11.58 -24.57
N VAL A 69 14.48 11.25 -25.04
CA VAL A 69 15.56 10.71 -24.21
C VAL A 69 16.02 11.75 -23.19
N ASP A 70 16.11 13.03 -23.56
CA ASP A 70 16.43 14.11 -22.62
C ASP A 70 15.40 14.25 -21.49
N ILE A 71 14.13 14.09 -21.83
CA ILE A 71 13.04 14.09 -20.83
C ILE A 71 13.20 12.87 -19.88
N MET A 72 13.41 11.67 -20.43
CA MET A 72 13.63 10.45 -19.64
C MET A 72 14.82 10.59 -18.67
N ILE A 73 15.93 11.19 -19.12
CA ILE A 73 17.10 11.44 -18.28
C ILE A 73 16.77 12.43 -17.16
N LYS A 74 16.05 13.52 -17.48
CA LYS A 74 15.60 14.51 -16.48
C LYS A 74 14.66 13.88 -15.44
N GLU A 75 13.71 13.09 -15.89
CA GLU A 75 12.81 12.34 -14.99
C GLU A 75 13.57 11.38 -14.08
N ALA A 76 14.50 10.60 -14.63
CA ALA A 76 15.31 9.67 -13.85
C ALA A 76 16.13 10.41 -12.78
N LYS A 77 16.78 11.53 -13.16
CA LYS A 77 17.54 12.39 -12.23
C LYS A 77 16.64 12.98 -11.14
N PHE A 78 15.44 13.41 -11.50
CA PHE A 78 14.49 13.95 -10.53
C PHE A 78 14.01 12.86 -9.57
N LYS A 79 13.56 11.70 -10.08
CA LYS A 79 13.07 10.57 -9.28
C LYS A 79 14.14 9.98 -8.34
N SER A 80 15.42 10.07 -8.70
CA SER A 80 16.53 9.65 -7.84
C SER A 80 17.05 10.73 -6.89
N SER A 81 16.46 11.92 -6.92
CA SER A 81 16.89 13.04 -6.08
C SER A 81 16.23 13.04 -4.70
N ILE A 82 16.92 13.64 -3.72
CA ILE A 82 16.36 13.87 -2.38
C ILE A 82 15.08 14.75 -2.43
N LYS A 83 14.96 15.62 -3.43
CA LYS A 83 13.77 16.45 -3.62
C LYS A 83 12.53 15.61 -3.92
N PHE A 84 12.69 14.55 -4.71
CA PHE A 84 11.60 13.61 -4.97
C PHE A 84 11.17 12.87 -3.70
N LYS A 85 12.14 12.47 -2.86
CA LYS A 85 11.82 11.89 -1.54
C LYS A 85 10.94 12.83 -0.72
N TYR A 86 11.32 14.11 -0.57
CA TYR A 86 10.52 15.07 0.19
C TYR A 86 9.11 15.26 -0.39
N LEU A 87 9.00 15.29 -1.71
CA LEU A 87 7.69 15.40 -2.37
C LEU A 87 6.81 14.18 -2.08
N VAL A 88 7.41 12.97 -2.08
CA VAL A 88 6.69 11.75 -1.72
C VAL A 88 6.30 11.75 -0.24
N ASP A 89 7.19 12.17 0.65
CA ASP A 89 6.90 12.27 2.08
C ASP A 89 5.71 13.24 2.33
N GLU A 90 5.74 14.43 1.75
CA GLU A 90 4.66 15.43 1.83
C GLU A 90 3.34 14.88 1.26
N PHE A 91 3.41 14.19 0.12
CA PHE A 91 2.23 13.54 -0.47
C PHE A 91 1.65 12.48 0.47
N LEU A 92 2.49 11.66 1.10
CA LEU A 92 2.03 10.64 2.05
C LEU A 92 1.39 11.26 3.30
N GLU A 93 1.91 12.37 3.80
CA GLU A 93 1.30 13.13 4.90
C GLU A 93 -0.11 13.63 4.51
N ILE A 94 -0.26 14.22 3.32
CA ILE A 94 -1.56 14.66 2.81
C ILE A 94 -2.54 13.49 2.67
N VAL A 95 -2.07 12.35 2.16
CA VAL A 95 -2.88 11.13 2.05
C VAL A 95 -3.31 10.65 3.43
N GLU A 96 -2.39 10.59 4.40
CA GLU A 96 -2.68 10.13 5.76
C GLU A 96 -3.69 11.06 6.46
N GLU A 97 -3.54 12.37 6.29
CA GLU A 97 -4.46 13.35 6.88
C GLU A 97 -5.89 13.24 6.34
N ASN A 98 -6.03 12.92 5.06
CA ASN A 98 -7.32 12.90 4.37
C ASN A 98 -7.85 11.48 4.13
N TYR A 99 -7.20 10.45 4.67
CA TYR A 99 -7.53 9.07 4.38
C TYR A 99 -8.92 8.66 4.87
N ILE A 100 -9.32 9.12 6.05
CA ILE A 100 -10.63 8.81 6.61
C ILE A 100 -11.66 9.76 6.01
N PRO A 101 -12.69 9.26 5.29
CA PRO A 101 -13.75 10.08 4.74
C PRO A 101 -14.49 10.84 5.84
N LYS A 102 -14.73 12.15 5.64
CA LYS A 102 -15.45 13.02 6.58
C LYS A 102 -16.95 12.72 6.59
N LYS A 103 -17.30 11.47 6.90
CA LYS A 103 -18.68 11.01 7.02
C LYS A 103 -18.78 9.86 8.00
N ASP A 104 -19.91 9.75 8.67
CA ASP A 104 -20.20 8.64 9.57
C ASP A 104 -20.32 7.33 8.78
N PHE A 105 -19.88 6.24 9.40
CA PHE A 105 -20.11 4.91 8.87
C PHE A 105 -21.52 4.45 9.27
N THR A 106 -22.41 4.38 8.29
CA THR A 106 -23.82 4.11 8.50
C THR A 106 -24.27 2.86 7.74
N PHE A 107 -25.24 2.16 8.30
CA PHE A 107 -25.98 1.12 7.63
C PHE A 107 -27.47 1.48 7.66
N ASN A 108 -28.07 1.76 6.51
CA ASN A 108 -29.41 2.35 6.40
C ASN A 108 -29.53 3.62 7.28
N LYS A 109 -30.47 3.62 8.22
CA LYS A 109 -30.66 4.73 9.19
C LYS A 109 -29.77 4.65 10.44
N TYR A 110 -29.02 3.55 10.60
CA TYR A 110 -28.22 3.31 11.81
C TYR A 110 -26.80 3.80 11.64
N THR A 111 -26.34 4.67 12.51
CA THR A 111 -24.93 5.03 12.61
C THR A 111 -24.19 3.94 13.38
N ILE A 112 -23.27 3.28 12.70
CA ILE A 112 -22.43 2.23 13.28
C ILE A 112 -21.26 2.84 14.03
N MET A 113 -20.59 3.81 13.39
CA MET A 113 -19.50 4.57 14.01
C MET A 113 -19.42 5.96 13.38
N THR A 114 -19.26 6.99 14.22
CA THR A 114 -19.11 8.36 13.74
C THR A 114 -17.74 8.59 13.13
N TYR A 115 -17.66 9.56 12.20
CA TYR A 115 -16.40 10.00 11.62
C TYR A 115 -15.38 10.36 12.71
N ASP A 116 -15.76 11.13 13.71
CA ASP A 116 -14.84 11.57 14.76
C ASP A 116 -14.21 10.39 15.51
N LYS A 117 -15.00 9.34 15.81
CA LYS A 117 -14.49 8.14 16.45
C LYS A 117 -13.54 7.37 15.54
N ILE A 118 -13.86 7.20 14.26
CA ILE A 118 -12.98 6.53 13.28
C ILE A 118 -11.68 7.31 13.13
N ASN A 119 -11.76 8.62 12.99
CA ASN A 119 -10.61 9.49 12.82
C ASN A 119 -9.70 9.50 14.07
N SER A 120 -10.27 9.53 15.26
CA SER A 120 -9.51 9.42 16.51
C SER A 120 -8.84 8.04 16.66
N LEU A 121 -9.51 6.96 16.30
CA LEU A 121 -8.87 5.64 16.24
C LEU A 121 -7.67 5.63 15.28
N PHE A 122 -7.81 6.22 14.11
CA PHE A 122 -6.76 6.24 13.10
C PHE A 122 -5.58 7.12 13.47
N LYS A 123 -5.85 8.36 13.93
CA LYS A 123 -4.82 9.39 14.17
C LYS A 123 -4.19 9.32 15.55
N ASP A 124 -4.94 8.87 16.56
CA ASP A 124 -4.52 8.91 17.95
C ASP A 124 -4.26 7.51 18.51
N THR A 125 -5.29 6.65 18.52
CA THR A 125 -5.21 5.34 19.19
C THR A 125 -4.23 4.41 18.53
N TYR A 126 -4.26 4.34 17.18
CA TYR A 126 -3.43 3.43 16.39
C TYR A 126 -2.23 4.10 15.74
N LYS A 127 -1.92 5.35 16.11
CA LYS A 127 -0.83 6.14 15.54
C LYS A 127 0.52 5.41 15.50
N MET A 128 0.80 4.56 16.52
CA MET A 128 2.06 3.81 16.63
C MET A 128 2.16 2.62 15.65
N TYR A 129 1.05 2.23 15.04
CA TYR A 129 1.05 1.15 14.05
C TYR A 129 1.35 1.70 12.65
N ASN A 130 1.88 0.84 11.78
CA ASN A 130 1.99 1.17 10.37
C ASN A 130 0.60 1.35 9.74
N PHE A 131 0.55 2.06 8.61
CA PHE A 131 -0.68 2.45 7.94
C PHE A 131 -1.66 1.28 7.70
N ASN A 132 -1.17 0.15 7.16
CA ASN A 132 -2.02 -1.01 6.88
C ASN A 132 -2.58 -1.64 8.16
N THR A 133 -1.79 -1.69 9.23
CA THR A 133 -2.24 -2.21 10.52
C THR A 133 -3.32 -1.33 11.12
N ARG A 134 -3.19 0.01 11.02
CA ARG A 134 -4.25 0.94 11.47
C ARG A 134 -5.58 0.65 10.78
N ILE A 135 -5.55 0.45 9.47
CA ILE A 135 -6.75 0.13 8.68
C ILE A 135 -7.39 -1.18 9.13
N ASN A 136 -6.58 -2.22 9.29
CA ASN A 136 -7.07 -3.52 9.74
C ASN A 136 -7.70 -3.45 11.14
N GLU A 137 -7.13 -2.69 12.05
CA GLU A 137 -7.69 -2.50 13.39
C GLU A 137 -9.00 -1.71 13.37
N ILE A 138 -9.11 -0.69 12.50
CA ILE A 138 -10.38 0.03 12.29
C ILE A 138 -11.44 -0.89 11.71
N GLU A 139 -11.10 -1.73 10.73
CA GLU A 139 -12.03 -2.71 10.17
C GLU A 139 -12.57 -3.67 11.23
N LYS A 140 -11.69 -4.18 12.12
CA LYS A 140 -12.11 -5.02 13.24
C LYS A 140 -13.06 -4.28 14.18
N ASN A 141 -12.75 -3.01 14.51
CA ASN A 141 -13.62 -2.20 15.36
C ASN A 141 -14.98 -1.94 14.71
N LEU A 142 -15.02 -1.56 13.44
CA LEU A 142 -16.26 -1.37 12.69
C LEU A 142 -17.09 -2.65 12.67
N THR A 143 -16.45 -3.79 12.41
CA THR A 143 -17.11 -5.10 12.42
C THR A 143 -17.69 -5.43 13.81
N SER A 144 -16.95 -5.15 14.86
CA SER A 144 -17.40 -5.38 16.24
C SER A 144 -18.61 -4.49 16.60
N GLU A 145 -18.53 -3.19 16.31
CA GLU A 145 -19.63 -2.25 16.58
C GLU A 145 -20.88 -2.57 15.76
N PHE A 146 -20.69 -2.98 14.50
CA PHE A 146 -21.82 -3.43 13.69
C PHE A 146 -22.50 -4.67 14.28
N LYS A 147 -21.73 -5.69 14.67
CA LYS A 147 -22.26 -6.91 15.31
C LYS A 147 -23.09 -6.60 16.55
N LYS A 148 -22.68 -5.62 17.36
CA LYS A 148 -23.43 -5.17 18.52
C LYS A 148 -24.78 -4.55 18.16
N LYS A 149 -24.89 -3.92 16.99
CA LYS A 149 -26.12 -3.29 16.50
C LYS A 149 -27.07 -4.23 15.77
N ILE A 150 -26.62 -5.40 15.36
CA ILE A 150 -27.45 -6.38 14.63
C ILE A 150 -28.75 -6.71 15.38
N PRO A 151 -28.77 -6.99 16.71
CA PRO A 151 -30.01 -7.28 17.43
C PRO A 151 -31.01 -6.13 17.38
N GLU A 152 -30.54 -4.88 17.51
CA GLU A 152 -31.39 -3.68 17.42
C GLU A 152 -32.02 -3.56 16.03
N ILE A 153 -31.19 -3.76 14.98
CA ILE A 153 -31.62 -3.71 13.58
C ILE A 153 -32.66 -4.81 13.27
N ILE A 154 -32.45 -6.02 13.77
CA ILE A 154 -33.36 -7.15 13.56
C ILE A 154 -34.70 -6.92 14.27
N ASN A 155 -34.69 -6.46 15.51
CA ASN A 155 -35.89 -6.21 16.29
C ASN A 155 -36.81 -5.15 15.65
N GLU A 156 -36.24 -4.15 14.99
CA GLU A 156 -37.02 -3.13 14.31
C GLU A 156 -37.60 -3.59 12.94
N ILE A 157 -36.98 -4.56 12.30
CA ILE A 157 -37.36 -4.91 10.91
C ILE A 157 -38.34 -6.08 10.84
N ASN A 158 -38.75 -6.75 11.92
CA ASN A 158 -39.65 -7.93 11.93
C ASN A 158 -39.27 -8.99 10.89
N PHE A 159 -38.05 -9.53 10.96
CA PHE A 159 -37.52 -10.35 9.92
C PHE A 159 -37.75 -11.84 10.04
N ASP A 160 -38.06 -12.49 8.91
CA ASP A 160 -37.90 -13.93 8.68
C ASP A 160 -36.43 -14.37 8.74
N ILE A 161 -36.16 -15.45 9.46
CA ILE A 161 -34.83 -15.98 9.84
C ILE A 161 -33.90 -16.26 8.64
N GLY A 162 -34.43 -16.37 7.42
CA GLY A 162 -33.65 -16.62 6.20
C GLY A 162 -32.71 -15.51 5.72
N ILE A 163 -32.91 -14.28 6.18
CA ILE A 163 -32.17 -13.09 5.65
C ILE A 163 -30.93 -12.75 6.47
N ILE A 164 -30.71 -13.37 7.63
CA ILE A 164 -29.56 -13.11 8.48
C ILE A 164 -28.24 -13.45 7.76
N GLY A 165 -28.21 -14.54 6.98
CA GLY A 165 -27.03 -14.93 6.19
C GLY A 165 -26.72 -13.97 5.03
N GLU A 166 -27.74 -13.38 4.42
CA GLU A 166 -27.56 -12.36 3.37
C GLU A 166 -27.03 -11.04 3.95
N LEU A 167 -27.50 -10.65 5.14
CA LEU A 167 -27.02 -9.47 5.84
C LEU A 167 -25.54 -9.57 6.22
N GLU A 168 -25.06 -10.73 6.72
CA GLU A 168 -23.64 -10.92 7.01
C GLU A 168 -22.78 -10.88 5.74
N ASN A 169 -23.26 -11.44 4.62
CA ASN A 169 -22.54 -11.38 3.35
C ASN A 169 -22.55 -9.98 2.75
N THR A 170 -23.67 -9.28 2.82
CA THR A 170 -23.79 -7.88 2.39
C THR A 170 -22.88 -6.98 3.22
N LEU A 171 -22.74 -7.24 4.52
CA LEU A 171 -21.83 -6.54 5.39
C LEU A 171 -20.36 -6.71 4.98
N LYS A 172 -19.94 -7.95 4.77
CA LYS A 172 -18.56 -8.26 4.31
C LYS A 172 -18.28 -7.58 2.97
N THR A 173 -19.27 -7.49 2.11
CA THR A 173 -19.17 -6.84 0.80
C THR A 173 -19.11 -5.32 0.94
N LEU A 174 -19.94 -4.72 1.80
CA LEU A 174 -19.94 -3.27 2.07
C LEU A 174 -18.66 -2.81 2.76
N LEU A 175 -18.16 -3.57 3.73
CA LEU A 175 -16.87 -3.29 4.37
C LEU A 175 -15.74 -3.36 3.33
N LYS A 176 -15.72 -4.40 2.49
CA LYS A 176 -14.75 -4.51 1.40
C LYS A 176 -14.91 -3.40 0.36
N SER A 177 -16.11 -3.02 -0.03
CA SER A 177 -16.34 -1.97 -1.03
C SER A 177 -15.99 -0.58 -0.51
N ASN A 178 -16.27 -0.26 0.76
CA ASN A 178 -15.84 1.01 1.35
C ASN A 178 -14.32 1.09 1.54
N ILE A 179 -13.66 -0.01 1.87
CA ILE A 179 -12.20 -0.10 1.91
C ILE A 179 -11.61 -0.05 0.49
N ILE A 180 -12.25 -0.69 -0.49
CA ILE A 180 -11.86 -0.62 -1.91
C ILE A 180 -12.10 0.78 -2.47
N PHE A 181 -13.16 1.47 -2.09
CA PHE A 181 -13.42 2.86 -2.53
C PHE A 181 -12.36 3.82 -1.97
N LEU A 182 -11.87 3.58 -0.76
CA LEU A 182 -10.72 4.29 -0.19
C LEU A 182 -9.42 3.96 -0.93
N GLY A 183 -9.27 2.72 -1.44
CA GLY A 183 -8.12 2.28 -2.24
C GLY A 183 -8.16 2.72 -3.71
N ILE A 184 -9.34 2.84 -4.32
CA ILE A 184 -9.50 3.23 -5.74
C ILE A 184 -9.23 4.72 -5.94
N CYS A 185 -9.48 5.59 -4.96
CA CYS A 185 -9.08 7.00 -5.07
C CYS A 185 -7.55 7.20 -5.16
N LEU A 186 -6.75 6.21 -4.76
CA LEU A 186 -5.28 6.25 -4.85
C LEU A 186 -4.72 5.62 -6.15
N SER A 187 -5.56 4.97 -6.97
CA SER A 187 -5.12 4.31 -8.22
C SER A 187 -5.47 5.08 -9.49
N ILE A 188 -6.05 6.28 -9.40
CA ILE A 188 -6.45 7.13 -10.54
C ILE A 188 -5.67 8.47 -10.53
N SER A 189 -4.40 8.40 -10.20
CA SER A 189 -3.48 9.52 -10.46
C SER A 189 -2.16 9.02 -11.04
#